data_5db3fcee65c6ad63b06096a8d9c05b24
#
_entry.id   5db3fcee65c6ad63b06096a8d9c05b24
#
_cell.length_a   1.000
_cell.length_b   1.000
_cell.length_c   1.000
_cell.angle_alpha   90.00
_cell.angle_beta   90.00
_cell.angle_gamma   90.00
#
_symmetry.space_group_name_H-M   'P 1'
#
loop_
_entity.id
_entity.type
_entity.pdbx_description
1 polymer ?
#
loop_
_entity_poly.entity_id
_entity_poly.type
_entity_poly.pdbx_seq_one_letter_code
_entity_poly.pdbx_strand_id
1 'polypeptide(L)'
;MSLFFITFFLIYGGIHFYVFMKARAAFASGITINITIGAIMLFMILAPVIVRLTERAGHEELARILAFVCYTWMGAIFIFFLTGIICDLFRLAWYTSGVLWSRDFSHIVSSHRFYFFLCLVATILVVIYGIFEARQLKIEHLVVSTDKIPYEVGKIRIVQISDVHLGLIIGEERIKSIVKAVQMVKPDILVSTGDLVDVQLDNIAGLAAFFQQIHTPYGKFAVTGNHEFYTGIDRALEFTEKAGFRILREEAVDIHGIVTIAGVDDEAIGGLQAGSNVSEERLCAEINNSQYAILLKHRPVPYAGSLCIYDLQLSGHTHKGQIFPFFLITRLFFRQYAGFYRLDNGSFLYVNRGTGTWGPPIRFLAPPEVTVIDIVRKAD
;
A
#
# COMPACT_ATOMS: atom_id res chain seq x y z
N MET A 1 9.21 18.26 -3.28
CA MET A 1 10.07 17.26 -2.56
C MET A 1 10.54 17.74 -1.20
N SER A 2 11.13 18.93 -1.02
CA SER A 2 11.66 19.40 0.28
C SER A 2 10.63 19.41 1.43
N LEU A 3 9.41 19.89 1.18
CA LEU A 3 8.36 19.98 2.21
C LEU A 3 7.94 18.59 2.72
N PHE A 4 7.83 17.60 1.84
CA PHE A 4 7.51 16.22 2.22
C PHE A 4 8.57 15.64 3.15
N PHE A 5 9.86 15.77 2.81
CA PHE A 5 10.95 15.27 3.66
C PHE A 5 11.01 15.99 5.01
N ILE A 6 10.83 17.31 5.02
CA ILE A 6 10.79 18.09 6.28
C ILE A 6 9.65 17.59 7.16
N THR A 7 8.45 17.46 6.61
CA THR A 7 7.27 16.98 7.35
C THR A 7 7.48 15.56 7.88
N PHE A 8 8.02 14.67 7.04
CA PHE A 8 8.33 13.29 7.44
C PHE A 8 9.30 13.26 8.63
N PHE A 9 10.45 13.96 8.56
CA PHE A 9 11.43 13.95 9.62
C PHE A 9 10.94 14.66 10.88
N LEU A 10 10.10 15.69 10.78
CA LEU A 10 9.48 16.33 11.96
C LEU A 10 8.51 15.37 12.66
N ILE A 11 7.64 14.70 11.94
CA ILE A 11 6.68 13.74 12.53
C ILE A 11 7.44 12.53 13.09
N TYR A 12 8.33 11.94 12.31
CA TYR A 12 9.08 10.75 12.70
C TYR A 12 10.01 11.02 13.88
N GLY A 13 10.71 12.18 13.87
CA GLY A 13 11.52 12.66 15.00
C GLY A 13 10.67 12.95 16.24
N GLY A 14 9.50 13.55 16.08
CA GLY A 14 8.55 13.79 17.19
C GLY A 14 8.07 12.49 17.85
N ILE A 15 7.78 11.46 17.07
CA ILE A 15 7.44 10.12 17.58
C ILE A 15 8.61 9.54 18.40
N HIS A 16 9.84 9.62 17.88
CA HIS A 16 11.04 9.16 18.60
C HIS A 16 11.26 9.94 19.90
N PHE A 17 11.10 11.25 19.86
CA PHE A 17 11.22 12.09 21.04
C PHE A 17 10.18 11.71 22.11
N TYR A 18 8.92 11.46 21.72
CA TYR A 18 7.89 11.00 22.64
C TYR A 18 8.29 9.68 23.32
N VAL A 19 8.73 8.68 22.52
CA VAL A 19 9.15 7.36 23.04
C VAL A 19 10.39 7.50 23.94
N PHE A 20 11.34 8.35 23.58
CA PHE A 20 12.49 8.69 24.42
C PHE A 20 12.06 9.24 25.79
N MET A 21 11.12 10.17 25.83
CA MET A 21 10.61 10.73 27.08
C MET A 21 9.92 9.68 27.94
N LYS A 22 9.18 8.73 27.32
CA LYS A 22 8.58 7.60 28.04
C LYS A 22 9.63 6.68 28.65
N ALA A 23 10.67 6.34 27.90
CA ALA A 23 11.78 5.52 28.38
C ALA A 23 12.50 6.19 29.54
N ARG A 24 12.81 7.48 29.40
CA ARG A 24 13.45 8.29 30.47
C ARG A 24 12.60 8.34 31.74
N ALA A 25 11.29 8.55 31.63
CA ALA A 25 10.38 8.57 32.77
C ALA A 25 10.26 7.19 33.45
N ALA A 26 10.33 6.11 32.68
CA ALA A 26 10.23 4.74 33.20
C ALA A 26 11.49 4.30 34.00
N PHE A 27 12.68 4.67 33.50
CA PHE A 27 13.94 4.12 34.04
C PHE A 27 14.72 5.09 34.93
N ALA A 28 14.35 6.39 34.96
CA ALA A 28 15.09 7.43 35.70
C ALA A 28 16.60 7.35 35.43
N SER A 29 16.97 7.09 34.18
CA SER A 29 18.30 6.68 33.74
C SER A 29 19.32 7.82 33.88
N GLY A 30 20.58 7.47 34.17
CA GLY A 30 21.69 8.42 34.19
C GLY A 30 21.99 8.99 32.79
N ILE A 31 22.85 10.02 32.77
CA ILE A 31 23.17 10.78 31.56
C ILE A 31 23.71 9.88 30.44
N THR A 32 24.56 8.91 30.74
CA THR A 32 25.17 8.00 29.76
C THR A 32 24.13 7.14 29.03
N ILE A 33 23.20 6.57 29.80
CA ILE A 33 22.11 5.74 29.20
C ILE A 33 21.21 6.60 28.31
N ASN A 34 20.89 7.83 28.76
CA ASN A 34 20.05 8.75 27.95
C ASN A 34 20.75 9.15 26.65
N ILE A 35 22.07 9.40 26.67
CA ILE A 35 22.85 9.70 25.47
C ILE A 35 22.85 8.49 24.54
N THR A 36 23.06 7.28 25.05
CA THR A 36 23.06 6.06 24.24
C THR A 36 21.71 5.82 23.56
N ILE A 37 20.60 5.92 24.31
CA ILE A 37 19.25 5.79 23.73
C ILE A 37 19.01 6.88 22.70
N GLY A 38 19.39 8.13 22.97
CA GLY A 38 19.25 9.24 22.03
C GLY A 38 20.05 9.02 20.74
N ALA A 39 21.27 8.50 20.83
CA ALA A 39 22.10 8.18 19.67
C ALA A 39 21.50 7.06 18.81
N ILE A 40 20.98 5.99 19.44
CA ILE A 40 20.28 4.91 18.72
C ILE A 40 19.03 5.47 18.02
N MET A 41 18.24 6.29 18.70
CA MET A 41 17.04 6.89 18.12
C MET A 41 17.38 7.82 16.95
N LEU A 42 18.43 8.62 17.06
CA LEU A 42 18.91 9.48 15.98
C LEU A 42 19.36 8.65 14.78
N PHE A 43 20.10 7.57 15.01
CA PHE A 43 20.48 6.63 13.95
C PHE A 43 19.23 6.08 13.24
N MET A 44 18.21 5.65 13.99
CA MET A 44 16.98 5.11 13.43
C MET A 44 16.13 6.17 12.70
N ILE A 45 16.17 7.43 13.11
CA ILE A 45 15.55 8.53 12.37
C ILE A 45 16.20 8.70 10.99
N LEU A 46 17.54 8.60 10.94
CA LEU A 46 18.31 8.73 9.70
C LEU A 46 18.35 7.45 8.86
N ALA A 47 17.87 6.34 9.40
CA ALA A 47 17.96 5.03 8.78
C ALA A 47 17.41 4.95 7.33
N PRO A 48 16.27 5.58 6.95
CA PRO A 48 15.80 5.55 5.56
C PRO A 48 16.82 6.15 4.58
N VAL A 49 17.55 7.20 5.00
CA VAL A 49 18.62 7.80 4.20
C VAL A 49 19.82 6.88 4.12
N ILE A 50 20.21 6.27 5.24
CA ILE A 50 21.34 5.34 5.31
C ILE A 50 21.09 4.12 4.42
N VAL A 51 19.91 3.52 4.48
CA VAL A 51 19.50 2.41 3.61
C VAL A 51 19.67 2.80 2.15
N ARG A 52 19.14 3.97 1.76
CA ARG A 52 19.22 4.45 0.38
C ARG A 52 20.65 4.70 -0.09
N LEU A 53 21.51 5.25 0.79
CA LEU A 53 22.92 5.47 0.46
C LEU A 53 23.70 4.14 0.35
N THR A 54 23.43 3.17 1.22
CA THR A 54 24.04 1.85 1.20
C THR A 54 23.68 1.09 -0.08
N GLU A 55 22.41 1.16 -0.47
CA GLU A 55 21.91 0.59 -1.72
C GLU A 55 22.60 1.22 -2.93
N ARG A 56 22.65 2.57 -3.00
CA ARG A 56 23.31 3.29 -4.09
C ARG A 56 24.82 3.03 -4.18
N ALA A 57 25.43 2.69 -3.06
CA ALA A 57 26.84 2.27 -3.01
C ALA A 57 27.08 0.83 -3.52
N GLY A 58 26.02 0.12 -3.93
CA GLY A 58 26.12 -1.26 -4.44
C GLY A 58 26.21 -2.35 -3.37
N HIS A 59 26.02 -2.02 -2.09
CA HIS A 59 26.04 -2.98 -0.98
C HIS A 59 24.64 -3.54 -0.71
N GLU A 60 24.08 -4.28 -1.66
CA GLU A 60 22.67 -4.71 -1.64
C GLU A 60 22.31 -5.58 -0.43
N GLU A 61 23.11 -6.60 -0.10
CA GLU A 61 22.83 -7.49 1.04
C GLU A 61 22.78 -6.70 2.35
N LEU A 62 23.72 -5.77 2.55
CA LEU A 62 23.74 -4.90 3.71
C LEU A 62 22.53 -3.96 3.70
N ALA A 63 22.20 -3.38 2.55
CA ALA A 63 21.03 -2.50 2.40
C ALA A 63 19.73 -3.26 2.73
N ARG A 64 19.61 -4.53 2.32
CA ARG A 64 18.45 -5.39 2.60
C ARG A 64 18.32 -5.68 4.11
N ILE A 65 19.42 -6.01 4.78
CA ILE A 65 19.42 -6.22 6.24
C ILE A 65 19.05 -4.93 6.97
N LEU A 66 19.68 -3.81 6.60
CA LEU A 66 19.40 -2.51 7.19
C LEU A 66 17.94 -2.10 6.93
N ALA A 67 17.43 -2.28 5.71
CA ALA A 67 16.04 -1.97 5.38
C ALA A 67 15.08 -2.79 6.25
N PHE A 68 15.29 -4.09 6.39
CA PHE A 68 14.43 -4.94 7.22
C PHE A 68 14.42 -4.48 8.67
N VAL A 69 15.60 -4.24 9.27
CA VAL A 69 15.72 -3.80 10.68
C VAL A 69 15.11 -2.41 10.86
N CYS A 70 15.49 -1.45 10.02
CA CYS A 70 15.10 -0.05 10.19
C CYS A 70 13.64 0.22 9.88
N TYR A 71 13.08 -0.47 8.86
CA TYR A 71 11.66 -0.34 8.55
C TYR A 71 10.78 -1.11 9.52
N THR A 72 11.25 -2.26 10.05
CA THR A 72 10.57 -2.93 11.17
C THR A 72 10.54 -2.02 12.40
N TRP A 73 11.65 -1.36 12.71
CA TRP A 73 11.70 -0.35 13.78
C TRP A 73 10.72 0.79 13.54
N MET A 74 10.63 1.30 12.31
CA MET A 74 9.68 2.37 11.96
C MET A 74 8.22 1.97 12.28
N GLY A 75 7.82 0.75 11.93
CA GLY A 75 6.52 0.21 12.32
C GLY A 75 6.37 0.04 13.82
N ALA A 76 7.40 -0.50 14.49
CA ALA A 76 7.38 -0.74 15.93
C ALA A 76 7.25 0.57 16.73
N ILE A 77 8.04 1.61 16.40
CA ILE A 77 7.99 2.87 17.12
C ILE A 77 6.67 3.61 16.91
N PHE A 78 6.05 3.47 15.72
CA PHE A 78 4.72 3.98 15.45
C PHE A 78 3.66 3.28 16.33
N ILE A 79 3.72 1.95 16.44
CA ILE A 79 2.79 1.17 17.29
C ILE A 79 3.01 1.52 18.76
N PHE A 80 4.27 1.66 19.21
CA PHE A 80 4.57 2.08 20.57
C PHE A 80 4.00 3.47 20.86
N PHE A 81 4.15 4.41 19.93
CA PHE A 81 3.61 5.75 20.05
C PHE A 81 2.09 5.72 20.23
N LEU A 82 1.38 4.96 19.40
CA LEU A 82 -0.08 4.85 19.46
C LEU A 82 -0.55 4.23 20.77
N THR A 83 0.06 3.13 21.20
CA THR A 83 -0.27 2.49 22.48
C THR A 83 0.08 3.40 23.66
N GLY A 84 1.14 4.17 23.55
CA GLY A 84 1.54 5.19 24.53
C GLY A 84 0.52 6.32 24.66
N ILE A 85 0.03 6.85 23.54
CA ILE A 85 -1.04 7.85 23.53
C ILE A 85 -2.33 7.29 24.16
N ILE A 86 -2.73 6.06 23.82
CA ILE A 86 -3.90 5.41 24.45
C ILE A 86 -3.72 5.32 25.97
N CYS A 87 -2.54 4.91 26.43
CA CYS A 87 -2.24 4.86 27.87
C CYS A 87 -2.29 6.26 28.52
N ASP A 88 -1.79 7.30 27.84
CA ASP A 88 -1.81 8.67 28.39
C ASP A 88 -3.23 9.22 28.44
N LEU A 89 -4.04 8.98 27.43
CA LEU A 89 -5.47 9.37 27.43
C LEU A 89 -6.23 8.64 28.55
N PHE A 90 -5.96 7.35 28.75
CA PHE A 90 -6.55 6.61 29.88
C PHE A 90 -6.16 7.22 31.22
N ARG A 91 -4.86 7.52 31.42
CA ARG A 91 -4.37 8.17 32.68
C ARG A 91 -5.00 9.54 32.88
N LEU A 92 -5.11 10.34 31.82
CA LEU A 92 -5.74 11.64 31.87
C LEU A 92 -7.22 11.53 32.25
N ALA A 93 -7.97 10.64 31.60
CA ALA A 93 -9.38 10.40 31.91
C ALA A 93 -9.57 9.95 33.36
N TRP A 94 -8.67 9.10 33.86
CA TRP A 94 -8.69 8.63 35.24
C TRP A 94 -8.42 9.75 36.24
N TYR A 95 -7.41 10.56 35.96
CA TYR A 95 -7.09 11.73 36.79
C TYR A 95 -8.25 12.72 36.83
N THR A 96 -8.83 13.09 35.69
CA THR A 96 -9.95 14.01 35.61
C THR A 96 -11.20 13.49 36.32
N SER A 97 -11.46 12.17 36.24
CA SER A 97 -12.55 11.54 37.00
C SER A 97 -12.35 11.69 38.50
N GLY A 98 -11.12 11.49 39.01
CA GLY A 98 -10.79 11.70 40.42
C GLY A 98 -11.11 13.14 40.88
N VAL A 99 -10.72 14.13 40.08
CA VAL A 99 -11.01 15.53 40.36
C VAL A 99 -12.51 15.80 40.35
N LEU A 100 -13.24 15.32 39.37
CA LEU A 100 -14.68 15.56 39.22
C LEU A 100 -15.51 14.97 40.36
N TRP A 101 -15.13 13.77 40.84
CA TRP A 101 -15.85 13.07 41.91
C TRP A 101 -15.23 13.28 43.31
N SER A 102 -14.26 14.17 43.43
CA SER A 102 -13.54 14.43 44.68
C SER A 102 -13.05 13.15 45.36
N ARG A 103 -12.60 12.16 44.58
CA ARG A 103 -12.06 10.90 45.07
C ARG A 103 -10.58 10.72 44.67
N ASP A 104 -9.82 10.18 45.55
CA ASP A 104 -8.41 9.81 45.28
C ASP A 104 -8.35 8.45 44.61
N PHE A 105 -8.04 8.46 43.29
CA PHE A 105 -7.80 7.29 42.50
C PHE A 105 -6.31 7.06 42.19
N SER A 106 -5.42 7.78 42.83
CA SER A 106 -3.97 7.71 42.61
C SER A 106 -3.40 6.29 42.73
N HIS A 107 -4.00 5.47 43.61
CA HIS A 107 -3.63 4.06 43.82
C HIS A 107 -3.91 3.15 42.57
N ILE A 108 -4.77 3.56 41.64
CA ILE A 108 -5.05 2.81 40.43
C ILE A 108 -4.10 3.21 39.30
N VAL A 109 -3.49 4.40 39.37
CA VAL A 109 -2.53 4.87 38.38
C VAL A 109 -1.19 4.18 38.61
N SER A 110 -0.92 3.15 37.83
CA SER A 110 0.34 2.40 37.88
C SER A 110 1.55 3.25 37.51
N SER A 111 2.75 2.79 37.89
CA SER A 111 4.00 3.47 37.66
C SER A 111 4.30 3.72 36.16
N HIS A 112 5.17 4.70 35.84
CA HIS A 112 5.67 4.93 34.49
C HIS A 112 6.32 3.66 33.87
N ARG A 113 6.99 2.85 34.71
CA ARG A 113 7.58 1.56 34.30
C ARG A 113 6.52 0.59 33.80
N PHE A 114 5.42 0.45 34.54
CA PHE A 114 4.32 -0.44 34.16
C PHE A 114 3.76 -0.07 32.77
N TYR A 115 3.43 1.19 32.54
CA TYR A 115 2.91 1.65 31.26
C TYR A 115 3.92 1.51 30.12
N PHE A 116 5.21 1.76 30.39
CA PHE A 116 6.26 1.55 29.40
C PHE A 116 6.33 0.08 28.96
N PHE A 117 6.36 -0.85 29.91
CA PHE A 117 6.41 -2.28 29.59
C PHE A 117 5.10 -2.77 28.97
N LEU A 118 3.95 -2.23 29.36
CA LEU A 118 2.67 -2.53 28.71
C LEU A 118 2.70 -2.13 27.23
N CYS A 119 3.15 -0.91 26.92
CA CYS A 119 3.33 -0.45 25.55
C CYS A 119 4.36 -1.30 24.78
N LEU A 120 5.47 -1.66 25.41
CA LEU A 120 6.52 -2.46 24.79
C LEU A 120 6.00 -3.87 24.44
N VAL A 121 5.32 -4.54 25.37
CA VAL A 121 4.75 -5.87 25.14
C VAL A 121 3.68 -5.80 24.06
N ALA A 122 2.76 -4.83 24.11
CA ALA A 122 1.76 -4.63 23.09
C ALA A 122 2.40 -4.41 21.70
N THR A 123 3.45 -3.58 21.63
CA THR A 123 4.21 -3.34 20.40
C THR A 123 4.81 -4.63 19.84
N ILE A 124 5.49 -5.41 20.70
CA ILE A 124 6.11 -6.68 20.28
C ILE A 124 5.06 -7.63 19.72
N LEU A 125 3.94 -7.79 20.41
CA LEU A 125 2.86 -8.68 19.98
C LEU A 125 2.25 -8.23 18.64
N VAL A 126 1.99 -6.93 18.47
CA VAL A 126 1.44 -6.37 17.23
C VAL A 126 2.46 -6.48 16.08
N VAL A 127 3.75 -6.25 16.33
CA VAL A 127 4.81 -6.40 15.31
C VAL A 127 4.92 -7.86 14.86
N ILE A 128 4.98 -8.81 15.80
CA ILE A 128 5.04 -10.24 15.47
C ILE A 128 3.81 -10.65 14.64
N TYR A 129 2.61 -10.31 15.12
CA TYR A 129 1.38 -10.57 14.39
C TYR A 129 1.39 -9.90 13.00
N GLY A 130 1.83 -8.65 12.93
CA GLY A 130 1.84 -7.87 11.69
C GLY A 130 2.84 -8.38 10.64
N ILE A 131 4.00 -8.91 11.05
CA ILE A 131 4.94 -9.60 10.16
C ILE A 131 4.28 -10.89 9.62
N PHE A 132 3.55 -11.60 10.47
CA PHE A 132 2.82 -12.80 10.07
C PHE A 132 1.67 -12.45 9.10
N GLU A 133 0.84 -11.45 9.41
CA GLU A 133 -0.25 -10.99 8.55
C GLU A 133 0.28 -10.49 7.19
N ALA A 134 1.42 -9.79 7.15
CA ALA A 134 2.04 -9.32 5.91
C ALA A 134 2.44 -10.47 4.96
N ARG A 135 2.68 -11.67 5.49
CA ARG A 135 3.00 -12.87 4.69
C ARG A 135 1.76 -13.61 4.20
N GLN A 136 0.60 -13.40 4.82
CA GLN A 136 -0.66 -14.07 4.47
C GLN A 136 -1.38 -13.33 3.35
N LEU A 137 -1.14 -13.75 2.11
CA LEU A 137 -1.84 -13.23 0.95
C LEU A 137 -3.29 -13.71 0.96
N LYS A 138 -4.26 -12.78 0.97
CA LYS A 138 -5.69 -13.08 0.89
C LYS A 138 -6.13 -13.06 -0.57
N ILE A 139 -6.99 -14.01 -0.93
CA ILE A 139 -7.68 -13.99 -2.22
C ILE A 139 -9.09 -13.43 -1.96
N GLU A 140 -9.33 -12.23 -2.49
CA GLU A 140 -10.65 -11.58 -2.39
C GLU A 140 -11.44 -11.85 -3.68
N HIS A 141 -12.71 -12.15 -3.54
CA HIS A 141 -13.58 -12.45 -4.68
C HIS A 141 -14.66 -11.40 -4.82
N LEU A 142 -14.76 -10.85 -6.02
CA LEU A 142 -15.79 -9.90 -6.43
C LEU A 142 -16.52 -10.45 -7.64
N VAL A 143 -17.86 -10.36 -7.62
CA VAL A 143 -18.71 -10.70 -8.78
C VAL A 143 -19.47 -9.47 -9.21
N VAL A 144 -19.34 -9.10 -10.47
CA VAL A 144 -20.04 -7.97 -11.09
C VAL A 144 -20.91 -8.50 -12.21
N SER A 145 -22.22 -8.26 -12.15
CA SER A 145 -23.17 -8.70 -13.16
C SER A 145 -23.50 -7.56 -14.14
N THR A 146 -23.46 -7.86 -15.45
CA THR A 146 -23.71 -6.86 -16.50
C THR A 146 -24.30 -7.51 -17.75
N ASP A 147 -25.06 -6.75 -18.53
CA ASP A 147 -25.58 -7.18 -19.83
C ASP A 147 -24.58 -6.96 -20.97
N LYS A 148 -23.44 -6.28 -20.70
CA LYS A 148 -22.43 -5.93 -21.71
C LYS A 148 -21.48 -7.08 -22.09
N ILE A 149 -21.42 -8.16 -21.31
CA ILE A 149 -20.61 -9.34 -21.67
C ILE A 149 -21.37 -10.15 -22.75
N PRO A 150 -20.71 -10.55 -23.86
CA PRO A 150 -21.33 -11.38 -24.89
C PRO A 150 -21.88 -12.68 -24.31
N TYR A 151 -23.03 -13.14 -24.88
CA TYR A 151 -23.72 -14.34 -24.41
C TYR A 151 -22.83 -15.59 -24.51
N GLU A 152 -22.06 -15.69 -25.57
CA GLU A 152 -21.17 -16.83 -25.89
C GLU A 152 -20.01 -16.93 -24.89
N VAL A 153 -19.61 -15.80 -24.29
CA VAL A 153 -18.54 -15.73 -23.28
C VAL A 153 -19.10 -16.03 -21.89
N GLY A 154 -20.26 -15.49 -21.56
CA GLY A 154 -20.95 -15.67 -20.30
C GLY A 154 -20.23 -15.07 -19.08
N LYS A 155 -18.92 -15.27 -18.99
CA LYS A 155 -18.09 -14.80 -17.87
C LYS A 155 -16.65 -14.53 -18.30
N ILE A 156 -16.03 -13.47 -17.75
CA ILE A 156 -14.60 -13.21 -17.83
C ILE A 156 -14.02 -12.99 -16.43
N ARG A 157 -12.87 -13.62 -16.15
CA ARG A 157 -12.17 -13.50 -14.87
C ARG A 157 -10.95 -12.59 -14.98
N ILE A 158 -10.98 -11.50 -14.27
CA ILE A 158 -9.87 -10.58 -14.13
C ILE A 158 -9.23 -10.76 -12.76
N VAL A 159 -7.91 -10.89 -12.72
CA VAL A 159 -7.18 -10.92 -11.46
C VAL A 159 -6.36 -9.65 -11.34
N GLN A 160 -6.52 -8.94 -10.22
CA GLN A 160 -5.80 -7.71 -9.92
C GLN A 160 -4.71 -7.98 -8.89
N ILE A 161 -3.50 -7.56 -9.20
CA ILE A 161 -2.41 -7.29 -8.25
C ILE A 161 -2.15 -5.79 -8.25
N SER A 162 -1.64 -5.27 -7.14
CA SER A 162 -1.31 -3.85 -6.98
C SER A 162 -0.25 -3.69 -5.91
N ASP A 163 0.54 -2.63 -5.98
CA ASP A 163 1.43 -2.24 -4.89
C ASP A 163 2.28 -3.42 -4.38
N VAL A 164 2.95 -4.09 -5.29
CA VAL A 164 3.81 -5.24 -4.98
C VAL A 164 5.10 -4.76 -4.34
N HIS A 165 5.63 -3.61 -4.77
CA HIS A 165 6.84 -2.97 -4.25
C HIS A 165 8.05 -3.90 -4.25
N LEU A 166 8.35 -4.48 -5.42
CA LEU A 166 9.55 -5.30 -5.58
C LEU A 166 10.80 -4.49 -5.30
N GLY A 167 11.66 -4.99 -4.42
CA GLY A 167 12.87 -4.28 -4.01
C GLY A 167 13.57 -4.93 -2.82
N LEU A 168 14.09 -4.12 -1.90
CA LEU A 168 14.87 -4.63 -0.77
C LEU A 168 14.08 -5.53 0.19
N ILE A 169 12.79 -5.22 0.42
CA ILE A 169 11.93 -5.97 1.36
C ILE A 169 11.20 -7.10 0.67
N ILE A 170 10.63 -6.82 -0.51
CA ILE A 170 9.84 -7.78 -1.28
C ILE A 170 10.74 -8.43 -2.31
N GLY A 171 11.16 -9.64 -2.04
CA GLY A 171 12.04 -10.44 -2.91
C GLY A 171 11.34 -11.66 -3.51
N GLU A 172 12.17 -12.59 -3.97
CA GLU A 172 11.78 -13.79 -4.73
C GLU A 172 10.71 -14.64 -4.05
N GLU A 173 10.83 -14.92 -2.77
CA GLU A 173 9.88 -15.78 -2.04
C GLU A 173 8.46 -15.18 -2.02
N ARG A 174 8.37 -13.85 -1.94
CA ARG A 174 7.07 -13.18 -2.01
C ARG A 174 6.47 -13.26 -3.41
N ILE A 175 7.30 -13.05 -4.44
CA ILE A 175 6.84 -13.17 -5.83
C ILE A 175 6.33 -14.58 -6.12
N LYS A 176 7.06 -15.62 -5.71
CA LYS A 176 6.60 -17.01 -5.85
C LYS A 176 5.23 -17.22 -5.22
N SER A 177 5.00 -16.65 -4.04
CA SER A 177 3.71 -16.73 -3.36
C SER A 177 2.61 -16.00 -4.15
N ILE A 178 2.90 -14.82 -4.71
CA ILE A 178 1.96 -14.05 -5.53
C ILE A 178 1.63 -14.81 -6.81
N VAL A 179 2.65 -15.28 -7.53
CA VAL A 179 2.49 -16.03 -8.77
C VAL A 179 1.66 -17.29 -8.55
N LYS A 180 1.95 -18.04 -7.48
CA LYS A 180 1.18 -19.22 -7.10
C LYS A 180 -0.29 -18.87 -6.83
N ALA A 181 -0.57 -17.80 -6.07
CA ALA A 181 -1.93 -17.36 -5.78
C ALA A 181 -2.69 -16.97 -7.04
N VAL A 182 -2.04 -16.24 -7.96
CA VAL A 182 -2.62 -15.83 -9.25
C VAL A 182 -2.90 -17.04 -10.14
N GLN A 183 -1.95 -17.97 -10.26
CA GLN A 183 -2.12 -19.20 -11.07
C GLN A 183 -3.25 -20.10 -10.54
N MET A 184 -3.40 -20.21 -9.23
CA MET A 184 -4.46 -21.01 -8.60
C MET A 184 -5.87 -20.55 -8.98
N VAL A 185 -6.07 -19.26 -9.19
CA VAL A 185 -7.37 -18.69 -9.53
C VAL A 185 -7.65 -18.65 -11.04
N LYS A 186 -6.68 -19.05 -11.87
CA LYS A 186 -6.82 -19.18 -13.33
C LYS A 186 -7.39 -17.92 -13.99
N PRO A 187 -6.64 -16.82 -14.07
CA PRO A 187 -7.10 -15.57 -14.66
C PRO A 187 -7.29 -15.69 -16.17
N ASP A 188 -8.35 -15.08 -16.70
CA ASP A 188 -8.46 -14.81 -18.13
C ASP A 188 -7.62 -13.60 -18.52
N ILE A 189 -7.59 -12.59 -17.61
CA ILE A 189 -6.78 -11.38 -17.69
C ILE A 189 -6.10 -11.14 -16.35
N LEU A 190 -4.82 -10.76 -16.38
CA LEU A 190 -4.10 -10.28 -15.19
C LEU A 190 -3.86 -8.77 -15.33
N VAL A 191 -4.20 -8.01 -14.30
CA VAL A 191 -3.94 -6.57 -14.27
C VAL A 191 -3.06 -6.19 -13.08
N SER A 192 -2.13 -5.24 -13.31
CA SER A 192 -1.36 -4.57 -12.26
C SER A 192 -1.74 -3.09 -12.23
N THR A 193 -2.22 -2.63 -11.09
CA THR A 193 -2.66 -1.24 -10.93
C THR A 193 -1.58 -0.34 -10.34
N GLY A 194 -0.31 -0.54 -10.74
CA GLY A 194 0.84 0.29 -10.39
C GLY A 194 1.60 -0.15 -9.16
N ASP A 195 2.72 0.53 -8.91
CA ASP A 195 3.67 0.26 -7.84
C ASP A 195 4.13 -1.21 -7.82
N LEU A 196 4.47 -1.74 -9.01
CA LEU A 196 5.00 -3.08 -9.15
C LEU A 196 6.42 -3.16 -8.60
N VAL A 197 7.22 -2.10 -8.79
CA VAL A 197 8.62 -1.97 -8.36
C VAL A 197 8.82 -0.78 -7.42
N ASP A 198 9.75 -0.90 -6.46
CA ASP A 198 9.99 0.13 -5.45
C ASP A 198 11.35 0.81 -5.58
N VAL A 199 12.42 0.11 -5.94
CA VAL A 199 13.79 0.63 -5.90
C VAL A 199 14.69 -0.08 -6.91
N GLN A 200 15.99 0.30 -6.99
CA GLN A 200 16.98 -0.09 -8.01
C GLN A 200 16.78 -1.48 -8.62
N LEU A 201 16.58 -1.48 -9.94
CA LEU A 201 16.19 -2.65 -10.72
C LEU A 201 17.36 -3.58 -11.09
N ASP A 202 18.61 -3.21 -10.75
CA ASP A 202 19.78 -3.92 -11.25
C ASP A 202 19.82 -5.39 -10.81
N ASN A 203 19.22 -5.73 -9.67
CA ASN A 203 19.24 -7.08 -9.10
C ASN A 203 17.87 -7.79 -9.10
N ILE A 204 16.81 -7.16 -9.62
CA ILE A 204 15.48 -7.79 -9.72
C ILE A 204 15.14 -8.27 -11.13
N ALA A 205 16.04 -8.09 -12.11
CA ALA A 205 15.78 -8.44 -13.52
C ALA A 205 15.34 -9.92 -13.69
N GLY A 206 15.92 -10.85 -12.92
CA GLY A 206 15.52 -12.25 -12.92
C GLY A 206 14.13 -12.52 -12.36
N LEU A 207 13.58 -11.59 -11.57
CA LEU A 207 12.26 -11.75 -10.95
C LEU A 207 11.12 -11.56 -11.94
N ALA A 208 11.34 -10.86 -13.05
CA ALA A 208 10.37 -10.71 -14.13
C ALA A 208 9.92 -12.06 -14.70
N ALA A 209 10.85 -13.03 -14.78
CA ALA A 209 10.57 -14.36 -15.30
C ALA A 209 9.49 -15.13 -14.50
N PHE A 210 9.32 -14.85 -13.23
CA PHE A 210 8.26 -15.48 -12.44
C PHE A 210 6.86 -15.03 -12.90
N PHE A 211 6.68 -13.75 -13.24
CA PHE A 211 5.42 -13.26 -13.79
C PHE A 211 5.15 -13.78 -15.20
N GLN A 212 6.17 -14.01 -16.01
CA GLN A 212 6.01 -14.60 -17.35
C GLN A 212 5.32 -15.96 -17.30
N GLN A 213 5.55 -16.75 -16.25
CA GLN A 213 4.95 -18.08 -16.06
C GLN A 213 3.44 -18.06 -15.85
N ILE A 214 2.85 -16.89 -15.57
CA ILE A 214 1.40 -16.78 -15.41
C ILE A 214 0.78 -16.78 -16.80
N HIS A 215 0.00 -17.83 -17.08
CA HIS A 215 -0.76 -17.93 -18.33
C HIS A 215 -2.09 -17.19 -18.19
N THR A 216 -2.37 -16.31 -19.17
CA THR A 216 -3.62 -15.55 -19.29
C THR A 216 -4.06 -15.53 -20.74
N PRO A 217 -5.21 -16.13 -21.10
CA PRO A 217 -5.68 -16.21 -22.49
C PRO A 217 -5.81 -14.85 -23.18
N TYR A 218 -6.20 -13.82 -22.43
CA TYR A 218 -6.46 -12.48 -22.96
C TYR A 218 -5.40 -11.45 -22.55
N GLY A 219 -4.28 -11.88 -22.00
CA GLY A 219 -3.13 -11.04 -21.76
C GLY A 219 -2.99 -10.49 -20.35
N LYS A 220 -1.90 -9.73 -20.16
CA LYS A 220 -1.54 -9.06 -18.90
C LYS A 220 -1.40 -7.58 -19.19
N PHE A 221 -2.02 -6.74 -18.36
CA PHE A 221 -2.01 -5.29 -18.51
C PHE A 221 -1.54 -4.63 -17.24
N ALA A 222 -0.81 -3.52 -17.38
CA ALA A 222 -0.33 -2.75 -16.23
C ALA A 222 -0.49 -1.26 -16.49
N VAL A 223 -0.61 -0.50 -15.41
CA VAL A 223 -0.43 0.95 -15.39
C VAL A 223 0.69 1.30 -14.44
N THR A 224 1.21 2.51 -14.54
CA THR A 224 2.21 3.03 -13.61
C THR A 224 1.57 3.45 -12.30
N GLY A 225 2.31 3.32 -11.20
CA GLY A 225 2.06 4.03 -9.96
C GLY A 225 3.13 5.10 -9.73
N ASN A 226 3.12 5.75 -8.57
CA ASN A 226 4.09 6.79 -8.27
C ASN A 226 5.51 6.25 -8.06
N HIS A 227 5.66 5.00 -7.64
CA HIS A 227 6.97 4.39 -7.40
C HIS A 227 7.74 4.10 -8.69
N GLU A 228 7.08 3.78 -9.79
CA GLU A 228 7.74 3.67 -11.11
C GLU A 228 8.48 4.96 -11.48
N PHE A 229 7.90 6.13 -11.15
CA PHE A 229 8.57 7.43 -11.39
C PHE A 229 9.69 7.72 -10.39
N TYR A 230 9.56 7.32 -9.12
CA TYR A 230 10.61 7.50 -8.11
C TYR A 230 11.81 6.59 -8.35
N THR A 231 11.59 5.42 -8.92
CA THR A 231 12.62 4.43 -9.27
C THR A 231 13.37 4.79 -10.55
N GLY A 232 12.72 5.50 -11.45
CA GLY A 232 13.17 5.81 -12.81
C GLY A 232 12.30 5.07 -13.81
N ILE A 233 11.44 5.85 -14.48
CA ILE A 233 10.34 5.32 -15.29
C ILE A 233 10.80 4.34 -16.37
N ASP A 234 11.88 4.62 -17.10
CA ASP A 234 12.33 3.77 -18.20
C ASP A 234 12.69 2.35 -17.74
N ARG A 235 13.39 2.24 -16.60
CA ARG A 235 13.76 0.93 -16.03
C ARG A 235 12.56 0.18 -15.49
N ALA A 236 11.62 0.89 -14.86
CA ALA A 236 10.40 0.31 -14.33
C ALA A 236 9.52 -0.25 -15.46
N LEU A 237 9.38 0.49 -16.56
CA LEU A 237 8.66 0.03 -17.76
C LEU A 237 9.34 -1.20 -18.36
N GLU A 238 10.68 -1.17 -18.54
CA GLU A 238 11.44 -2.32 -19.06
C GLU A 238 11.24 -3.59 -18.21
N PHE A 239 11.24 -3.45 -16.87
CA PHE A 239 10.95 -4.58 -15.98
C PHE A 239 9.54 -5.10 -16.17
N THR A 240 8.55 -4.21 -16.23
CA THR A 240 7.13 -4.56 -16.35
C THR A 240 6.84 -5.24 -17.69
N GLU A 241 7.47 -4.77 -18.78
CA GLU A 241 7.41 -5.43 -20.09
C GLU A 241 8.07 -6.81 -20.07
N LYS A 242 9.26 -6.93 -19.46
CA LYS A 242 9.93 -8.22 -19.27
C LYS A 242 9.12 -9.19 -18.40
N ALA A 243 8.29 -8.71 -17.50
CA ALA A 243 7.34 -9.50 -16.73
C ALA A 243 6.13 -9.98 -17.56
N GLY A 244 6.03 -9.52 -18.81
CA GLY A 244 5.03 -9.92 -19.78
C GLY A 244 3.75 -9.09 -19.72
N PHE A 245 3.78 -7.91 -19.12
CA PHE A 245 2.66 -6.99 -19.12
C PHE A 245 2.74 -6.03 -20.32
N ARG A 246 1.61 -5.77 -20.95
CA ARG A 246 1.38 -4.60 -21.80
C ARG A 246 1.07 -3.43 -20.88
N ILE A 247 1.88 -2.36 -20.97
CA ILE A 247 1.70 -1.17 -20.14
C ILE A 247 0.78 -0.23 -20.88
N LEU A 248 -0.31 0.18 -20.22
CA LEU A 248 -1.29 1.12 -20.77
C LEU A 248 -0.99 2.51 -20.21
N ARG A 249 -0.60 3.42 -21.12
CA ARG A 249 -0.27 4.81 -20.80
C ARG A 249 -1.11 5.72 -21.68
N GLU A 250 -2.21 6.23 -21.13
CA GLU A 250 -3.27 6.95 -21.86
C GLU A 250 -3.73 6.15 -23.11
N GLU A 251 -3.96 4.86 -22.91
CA GLU A 251 -4.30 3.92 -23.97
C GLU A 251 -5.48 3.06 -23.57
N ALA A 252 -6.37 2.77 -24.52
CA ALA A 252 -7.45 1.80 -24.38
C ALA A 252 -7.27 0.64 -25.36
N VAL A 253 -7.58 -0.57 -24.91
CA VAL A 253 -7.44 -1.81 -25.67
C VAL A 253 -8.74 -2.58 -25.67
N ASP A 254 -9.25 -2.89 -26.83
CA ASP A 254 -10.35 -3.84 -27.01
C ASP A 254 -9.84 -5.28 -26.86
N ILE A 255 -10.46 -6.04 -25.98
CA ILE A 255 -10.15 -7.45 -25.76
C ILE A 255 -11.19 -8.30 -26.47
N HIS A 256 -10.97 -8.52 -27.75
CA HIS A 256 -11.77 -9.40 -28.61
C HIS A 256 -13.28 -9.10 -28.61
N GLY A 257 -13.68 -7.85 -28.45
CA GLY A 257 -15.09 -7.47 -28.34
C GLY A 257 -15.77 -7.85 -27.02
N ILE A 258 -15.02 -8.36 -26.04
CA ILE A 258 -15.55 -8.84 -24.75
C ILE A 258 -15.57 -7.71 -23.72
N VAL A 259 -14.42 -7.07 -23.51
CA VAL A 259 -14.23 -5.94 -22.59
C VAL A 259 -13.23 -4.96 -23.17
N THR A 260 -13.33 -3.70 -22.79
CA THR A 260 -12.31 -2.69 -23.06
C THR A 260 -11.54 -2.40 -21.78
N ILE A 261 -10.20 -2.42 -21.85
CA ILE A 261 -9.32 -2.06 -20.73
C ILE A 261 -8.60 -0.77 -21.12
N ALA A 262 -8.82 0.28 -20.34
CA ALA A 262 -8.13 1.57 -20.45
C ALA A 262 -7.17 1.75 -19.29
N GLY A 263 -6.04 2.42 -19.53
CA GLY A 263 -5.05 2.69 -18.50
C GLY A 263 -4.50 4.10 -18.61
N VAL A 264 -4.25 4.71 -17.46
CA VAL A 264 -3.63 6.04 -17.33
C VAL A 264 -2.41 5.98 -16.43
N ASP A 265 -1.42 6.84 -16.70
CA ASP A 265 -0.25 7.02 -15.84
C ASP A 265 -0.63 7.65 -14.49
N ASP A 266 0.21 7.42 -13.45
CA ASP A 266 0.04 8.12 -12.17
C ASP A 266 0.41 9.60 -12.30
N GLU A 267 -0.34 10.44 -11.60
CA GLU A 267 -0.19 11.90 -11.60
C GLU A 267 1.12 12.43 -10.98
N ALA A 268 2.01 11.55 -10.51
CA ALA A 268 3.28 11.93 -9.89
C ALA A 268 4.20 12.77 -10.80
N ILE A 269 3.95 12.74 -12.12
CA ILE A 269 4.74 13.50 -13.12
C ILE A 269 4.42 15.01 -13.10
N GLY A 270 3.20 15.43 -12.82
CA GLY A 270 2.70 16.76 -13.14
C GLY A 270 2.47 17.72 -11.99
N GLY A 271 2.70 17.33 -10.74
CA GLY A 271 2.32 18.17 -9.58
C GLY A 271 0.81 18.43 -9.58
N LEU A 272 0.20 18.13 -8.50
CA LEU A 272 -1.18 18.23 -7.99
C LEU A 272 -2.39 18.54 -8.91
N GLN A 273 -2.29 18.86 -10.21
CA GLN A 273 -3.50 19.26 -10.99
C GLN A 273 -3.48 19.12 -12.53
N ALA A 274 -2.41 18.69 -13.20
CA ALA A 274 -2.27 19.12 -14.61
C ALA A 274 -2.57 18.10 -15.74
N GLY A 275 -2.86 16.82 -15.48
CA GLY A 275 -2.86 15.88 -16.62
C GLY A 275 -3.99 14.87 -16.70
N SER A 276 -4.41 14.31 -15.57
CA SER A 276 -5.25 13.12 -15.57
C SER A 276 -6.64 13.30 -16.19
N ASN A 277 -7.33 14.40 -15.91
CA ASN A 277 -8.67 14.60 -16.43
C ASN A 277 -8.70 14.73 -17.97
N VAL A 278 -7.70 15.37 -18.57
CA VAL A 278 -7.62 15.52 -20.03
C VAL A 278 -7.31 14.18 -20.71
N SER A 279 -6.42 13.39 -20.11
CA SER A 279 -6.10 12.04 -20.60
C SER A 279 -7.28 11.10 -20.51
N GLU A 280 -8.00 11.12 -19.38
CA GLU A 280 -9.19 10.29 -19.18
C GLU A 280 -10.35 10.71 -20.10
N GLU A 281 -10.54 12.02 -20.35
CA GLU A 281 -11.53 12.53 -21.32
C GLU A 281 -11.22 12.08 -22.74
N ARG A 282 -9.95 12.10 -23.12
CA ARG A 282 -9.50 11.64 -24.45
C ARG A 282 -9.75 10.14 -24.62
N LEU A 283 -9.37 9.33 -23.62
CA LEU A 283 -9.63 7.88 -23.63
C LEU A 283 -11.11 7.57 -23.70
N CYS A 284 -11.95 8.37 -23.05
CA CYS A 284 -13.39 8.23 -23.12
C CYS A 284 -13.94 8.24 -24.55
N ALA A 285 -13.37 9.07 -25.43
CA ALA A 285 -13.79 9.16 -26.82
C ALA A 285 -13.46 7.89 -27.63
N GLU A 286 -12.51 7.08 -27.16
CA GLU A 286 -12.06 5.85 -27.81
C GLU A 286 -12.81 4.60 -27.31
N ILE A 287 -13.59 4.69 -26.22
CA ILE A 287 -14.26 3.56 -25.60
C ILE A 287 -15.60 3.28 -26.30
N ASN A 288 -15.78 2.02 -26.69
CA ASN A 288 -17.05 1.54 -27.17
C ASN A 288 -18.02 1.29 -26.01
N ASN A 289 -19.01 2.15 -25.85
CA ASN A 289 -20.00 2.06 -24.77
C ASN A 289 -20.86 0.77 -24.78
N SER A 290 -20.85 -0.01 -25.86
CA SER A 290 -21.54 -1.30 -25.91
C SER A 290 -20.78 -2.41 -25.19
N GLN A 291 -19.50 -2.23 -24.91
CA GLN A 291 -18.66 -3.17 -24.19
C GLN A 291 -18.52 -2.78 -22.72
N TYR A 292 -18.17 -3.74 -21.87
CA TYR A 292 -17.83 -3.47 -20.48
C TYR A 292 -16.46 -2.80 -20.39
N ALA A 293 -16.42 -1.57 -19.90
CA ALA A 293 -15.23 -0.74 -19.87
C ALA A 293 -14.58 -0.71 -18.47
N ILE A 294 -13.29 -1.04 -18.40
CA ILE A 294 -12.50 -1.10 -17.18
C ILE A 294 -11.39 -0.05 -17.26
N LEU A 295 -11.31 0.83 -16.26
CA LEU A 295 -10.22 1.78 -16.10
C LEU A 295 -9.21 1.26 -15.08
N LEU A 296 -7.95 1.13 -15.48
CA LEU A 296 -6.82 0.92 -14.59
C LEU A 296 -6.23 2.29 -14.24
N LYS A 297 -6.26 2.63 -12.96
CA LYS A 297 -5.72 3.89 -12.43
C LYS A 297 -5.16 3.65 -11.04
N HIS A 298 -3.89 3.99 -10.82
CA HIS A 298 -3.22 3.67 -9.56
C HIS A 298 -3.92 4.30 -8.35
N ARG A 299 -4.13 5.62 -8.37
CA ARG A 299 -4.81 6.32 -7.26
C ARG A 299 -6.32 6.16 -7.33
N PRO A 300 -7.00 5.92 -6.20
CA PRO A 300 -8.45 5.71 -6.14
C PRO A 300 -9.21 7.05 -6.17
N VAL A 301 -8.91 7.87 -7.18
CA VAL A 301 -9.63 9.12 -7.44
C VAL A 301 -10.55 8.87 -8.63
N PRO A 302 -11.90 8.81 -8.41
CA PRO A 302 -12.83 8.62 -9.50
C PRO A 302 -12.75 9.74 -10.53
N TYR A 303 -12.93 9.37 -11.80
CA TYR A 303 -13.08 10.35 -12.87
C TYR A 303 -14.36 11.17 -12.68
N ALA A 304 -14.22 12.49 -12.70
CA ALA A 304 -15.33 13.42 -12.45
C ALA A 304 -16.00 13.94 -13.74
N GLY A 305 -15.47 13.57 -14.93
CA GLY A 305 -16.03 14.00 -16.22
C GLY A 305 -17.34 13.31 -16.58
N SER A 306 -18.09 13.91 -17.48
CA SER A 306 -19.40 13.42 -17.90
C SER A 306 -19.41 12.76 -19.29
N LEU A 307 -18.26 12.72 -19.98
CA LEU A 307 -18.19 12.28 -21.39
C LEU A 307 -18.29 10.77 -21.57
N CYS A 308 -17.81 9.99 -20.60
CA CYS A 308 -18.03 8.55 -20.60
C CYS A 308 -18.16 8.00 -19.19
N ILE A 309 -18.62 6.76 -19.10
CA ILE A 309 -18.69 6.02 -17.86
C ILE A 309 -17.87 4.76 -18.03
N TYR A 310 -16.75 4.65 -17.32
CA TYR A 310 -16.13 3.36 -17.09
C TYR A 310 -17.05 2.55 -16.17
N ASP A 311 -17.33 1.32 -16.54
CA ASP A 311 -18.19 0.46 -15.72
C ASP A 311 -17.51 0.08 -14.40
N LEU A 312 -16.17 -0.10 -14.42
CA LEU A 312 -15.36 -0.46 -13.26
C LEU A 312 -14.00 0.23 -13.32
N GLN A 313 -13.64 0.96 -12.26
CA GLN A 313 -12.27 1.42 -12.02
C GLN A 313 -11.57 0.46 -11.06
N LEU A 314 -10.33 0.06 -11.37
CA LEU A 314 -9.43 -0.72 -10.52
C LEU A 314 -8.26 0.15 -10.07
N SER A 315 -8.06 0.24 -8.77
CA SER A 315 -7.03 1.10 -8.15
C SER A 315 -6.31 0.39 -7.01
N GLY A 316 -5.19 0.99 -6.55
CA GLY A 316 -4.41 0.56 -5.40
C GLY A 316 -3.98 1.73 -4.53
N HIS A 317 -2.65 1.94 -4.35
CA HIS A 317 -1.98 3.08 -3.74
C HIS A 317 -2.12 3.21 -2.22
N THR A 318 -3.26 2.95 -1.66
CA THR A 318 -3.60 3.32 -0.27
C THR A 318 -3.14 2.32 0.78
N HIS A 319 -2.83 1.09 0.37
CA HIS A 319 -2.52 -0.04 1.25
C HIS A 319 -3.53 -0.27 2.39
N LYS A 320 -4.73 0.33 2.31
CA LYS A 320 -5.67 0.41 3.44
C LYS A 320 -5.00 1.03 4.70
N GLY A 321 -3.99 1.90 4.50
CA GLY A 321 -3.17 2.45 5.58
C GLY A 321 -2.16 1.49 6.19
N GLN A 322 -2.03 0.26 5.67
CA GLN A 322 -1.07 -0.81 6.03
C GLN A 322 -1.01 -1.20 7.51
N ILE A 323 -0.92 -0.25 8.46
CA ILE A 323 -0.86 -0.47 9.92
C ILE A 323 -1.98 0.34 10.58
N PHE A 324 -2.99 -0.37 11.14
CA PHE A 324 -4.06 0.29 11.91
C PHE A 324 -3.48 1.16 13.06
N PRO A 325 -3.98 2.38 13.27
CA PRO A 325 -5.11 3.05 12.63
C PRO A 325 -4.72 4.05 11.53
N PHE A 326 -3.60 3.85 10.83
CA PHE A 326 -3.12 4.81 9.82
C PHE A 326 -4.15 5.06 8.70
N PHE A 327 -5.12 4.13 8.52
CA PHE A 327 -6.23 4.33 7.59
C PHE A 327 -7.02 5.61 7.86
N LEU A 328 -7.05 6.12 9.10
CA LEU A 328 -7.70 7.39 9.44
C LEU A 328 -7.05 8.56 8.70
N ILE A 329 -5.71 8.53 8.60
CA ILE A 329 -4.95 9.54 7.84
C ILE A 329 -5.17 9.32 6.34
N THR A 330 -5.07 8.08 5.86
CA THR A 330 -5.31 7.73 4.46
C THR A 330 -6.68 8.22 3.99
N ARG A 331 -7.72 8.06 4.82
CA ARG A 331 -9.09 8.48 4.53
C ARG A 331 -9.27 10.00 4.40
N LEU A 332 -8.39 10.80 5.01
CA LEU A 332 -8.40 12.26 4.83
C LEU A 332 -8.01 12.67 3.41
N PHE A 333 -7.16 11.88 2.75
CA PHE A 333 -6.68 12.14 1.39
C PHE A 333 -7.49 11.37 0.33
N PHE A 334 -7.95 10.17 0.66
CA PHE A 334 -8.68 9.28 -0.25
C PHE A 334 -9.99 8.83 0.42
N ARG A 335 -11.11 9.38 -0.03
CA ARG A 335 -12.43 9.03 0.51
C ARG A 335 -12.73 7.55 0.31
N GLN A 336 -12.37 7.01 -0.87
CA GLN A 336 -12.39 5.59 -1.21
C GLN A 336 -11.00 5.03 -1.02
N TYR A 337 -10.74 4.32 0.07
CA TYR A 337 -9.38 3.89 0.43
C TYR A 337 -9.18 2.36 0.46
N ALA A 338 -10.21 1.55 0.43
CA ALA A 338 -10.10 0.08 0.32
C ALA A 338 -11.44 -0.58 0.07
N GLY A 339 -11.48 -1.59 -0.81
CA GLY A 339 -12.67 -2.39 -1.07
C GLY A 339 -13.52 -1.86 -2.22
N PHE A 340 -14.79 -2.27 -2.28
CA PHE A 340 -15.70 -2.04 -3.38
C PHE A 340 -16.66 -0.89 -3.10
N TYR A 341 -16.78 0.03 -4.06
CA TYR A 341 -17.65 1.20 -3.97
C TYR A 341 -18.52 1.29 -5.23
N ARG A 342 -19.77 1.69 -5.03
CA ARG A 342 -20.62 2.17 -6.11
C ARG A 342 -20.51 3.69 -6.16
N LEU A 343 -20.21 4.24 -7.32
CA LEU A 343 -20.07 5.68 -7.54
C LEU A 343 -21.41 6.31 -7.90
N ASP A 344 -21.50 7.65 -7.74
CA ASP A 344 -22.74 8.40 -7.97
C ASP A 344 -23.20 8.34 -9.44
N ASN A 345 -22.29 8.17 -10.37
CA ASN A 345 -22.59 7.99 -11.81
C ASN A 345 -23.05 6.58 -12.18
N GLY A 346 -23.16 5.66 -11.21
CA GLY A 346 -23.60 4.28 -11.41
C GLY A 346 -22.47 3.29 -11.71
N SER A 347 -21.25 3.75 -11.96
CA SER A 347 -20.07 2.90 -12.13
C SER A 347 -19.57 2.33 -10.79
N PHE A 348 -18.55 1.46 -10.87
CA PHE A 348 -17.93 0.86 -9.69
C PHE A 348 -16.45 1.23 -9.58
N LEU A 349 -15.96 1.28 -8.36
CA LEU A 349 -14.55 1.40 -8.04
C LEU A 349 -14.16 0.28 -7.07
N TYR A 350 -13.09 -0.44 -7.39
CA TYR A 350 -12.44 -1.34 -6.44
C TYR A 350 -11.04 -0.82 -6.10
N VAL A 351 -10.77 -0.70 -4.80
CA VAL A 351 -9.46 -0.26 -4.29
C VAL A 351 -8.79 -1.43 -3.60
N ASN A 352 -7.74 -1.97 -4.24
CA ASN A 352 -6.93 -3.06 -3.73
C ASN A 352 -6.06 -2.57 -2.55
N ARG A 353 -5.93 -3.41 -1.51
CA ARG A 353 -5.12 -3.10 -0.31
C ARG A 353 -3.62 -3.26 -0.52
N GLY A 354 -3.21 -3.55 -1.74
CA GLY A 354 -1.83 -3.89 -2.07
C GLY A 354 -1.50 -5.36 -1.84
N THR A 355 -0.71 -5.92 -2.76
CA THR A 355 -0.26 -7.33 -2.75
C THR A 355 1.05 -7.49 -1.98
N GLY A 356 1.85 -6.43 -1.88
CA GLY A 356 3.09 -6.37 -1.11
C GLY A 356 3.00 -5.54 0.18
N THR A 357 4.11 -4.90 0.55
CA THR A 357 4.23 -3.94 1.65
C THR A 357 5.14 -2.81 1.23
N TRP A 358 4.85 -1.61 1.70
CA TRP A 358 5.69 -0.44 1.49
C TRP A 358 6.32 0.02 2.81
N GLY A 359 7.64 0.26 2.84
CA GLY A 359 8.39 0.61 4.04
C GLY A 359 8.38 -0.52 5.08
N PRO A 360 7.67 -0.40 6.22
CA PRO A 360 7.61 -1.45 7.23
C PRO A 360 7.10 -2.80 6.68
N PRO A 361 7.82 -3.92 6.90
CA PRO A 361 7.37 -5.26 6.50
C PRO A 361 6.28 -5.80 7.43
N ILE A 362 5.33 -4.95 7.77
CA ILE A 362 4.28 -5.17 8.78
C ILE A 362 2.94 -4.78 8.18
N ARG A 363 1.94 -5.64 8.34
CA ARG A 363 0.55 -5.34 8.09
C ARG A 363 -0.25 -5.59 9.37
N PHE A 364 -1.10 -4.64 9.76
CA PHE A 364 -1.95 -4.82 10.94
C PHE A 364 -3.38 -4.39 10.63
N LEU A 365 -4.30 -5.35 10.61
CA LEU A 365 -5.71 -5.22 10.19
C LEU A 365 -5.88 -4.72 8.74
N ALA A 366 -4.85 -4.96 7.93
CA ALA A 366 -4.81 -4.62 6.52
C ALA A 366 -4.07 -5.71 5.71
N PRO A 367 -4.53 -6.99 5.73
CA PRO A 367 -3.83 -8.08 5.07
C PRO A 367 -3.65 -7.82 3.58
N PRO A 368 -2.51 -8.20 3.00
CA PRO A 368 -2.29 -8.04 1.56
C PRO A 368 -3.22 -8.94 0.76
N GLU A 369 -3.53 -8.54 -0.47
CA GLU A 369 -4.51 -9.27 -1.29
C GLU A 369 -4.13 -9.43 -2.76
N VAL A 370 -4.69 -10.47 -3.36
CA VAL A 370 -4.92 -10.64 -4.78
C VAL A 370 -6.44 -10.64 -4.98
N THR A 371 -6.94 -9.80 -5.88
CA THR A 371 -8.38 -9.68 -6.09
C THR A 371 -8.80 -10.42 -7.36
N VAL A 372 -9.78 -11.30 -7.24
CA VAL A 372 -10.43 -12.01 -8.34
C VAL A 372 -11.76 -11.32 -8.64
N ILE A 373 -11.93 -10.84 -9.85
CA ILE A 373 -13.11 -10.13 -10.31
C ILE A 373 -13.73 -10.94 -11.42
N ASP A 374 -14.86 -11.60 -11.11
CA ASP A 374 -15.67 -12.32 -12.10
C ASP A 374 -16.73 -11.36 -12.64
N ILE A 375 -16.58 -10.93 -13.91
CA ILE A 375 -17.59 -10.15 -14.60
C ILE A 375 -18.48 -11.17 -15.35
N VAL A 376 -19.74 -11.21 -14.94
CA VAL A 376 -20.68 -12.22 -15.44
C VAL A 376 -21.84 -11.57 -16.19
N ARG A 377 -22.29 -12.21 -17.26
CA ARG A 377 -23.51 -11.80 -17.92
C ARG A 377 -24.69 -12.01 -16.97
N LYS A 378 -25.58 -11.03 -16.91
CA LYS A 378 -26.85 -11.22 -16.21
C LYS A 378 -27.64 -12.35 -16.86
N ALA A 379 -28.24 -13.19 -16.03
CA ALA A 379 -29.28 -14.10 -16.51
C ALA A 379 -30.53 -13.27 -16.88
N ASP A 380 -31.14 -13.59 -18.00
CA ASP A 380 -32.38 -13.00 -18.45
C ASP A 380 -33.53 -13.25 -17.48
#